data_d6ffc452a031d7e249aa58e2685b5bb7
#
_entry.id   d6ffc452a031d7e249aa58e2685b5bb7
#
_cell.length_a   1.000
_cell.length_b   1.000
_cell.length_c   1.000
_cell.angle_alpha   90.00
_cell.angle_beta   90.00
_cell.angle_gamma   90.00
#
_symmetry.space_group_name_H-M   'P 1'
#
loop_
_entity.id
_entity.type
_entity.pdbx_description
1 polymer ?
#
loop_
_entity_poly.entity_id
_entity_poly.type
_entity_poly.pdbx_seq_one_letter_code
_entity_poly.pdbx_strand_id
1 'polypeptide(L)'
;EVYITPKDEGGVEIGADKTLGVDGIEVTGAGDAPERLATAIEQNQSTDSTVAVKDSPYDVKQVEVPHNFDTANGDKWVHVDLTNQTATAYQGTTVVKKFNIASGKPTDAGSMLSDTGTFYVYLKYESQTLVGEGYNQPGTPWISYYNGGEALHGVPAYMWGEHPIYVQQGIPGSHGCINMQVADAKWMYDFATIGTRVVVDGTTPTSGHALRPAGADATGWQGGNAS
;
A
#
# COMPACT_ATOMS: atom_id res chain seq x y z
N GLU A 1 -4.18 14.99 -6.99
CA GLU A 1 -3.39 13.89 -6.34
C GLU A 1 -1.94 14.32 -6.21
N VAL A 2 -1.35 13.95 -5.10
CA VAL A 2 0.06 14.26 -4.84
C VAL A 2 0.87 13.00 -5.10
N TYR A 3 1.78 13.10 -6.06
CA TYR A 3 2.74 12.05 -6.35
C TYR A 3 4.05 12.34 -5.61
N ILE A 4 4.55 11.39 -4.85
CA ILE A 4 5.75 11.53 -4.05
C ILE A 4 6.80 10.57 -4.58
N THR A 5 7.93 11.11 -5.00
CA THR A 5 9.08 10.34 -5.48
C THR A 5 10.17 10.41 -4.42
N PRO A 6 10.45 9.33 -3.68
CA PRO A 6 11.57 9.29 -2.75
C PRO A 6 12.89 9.24 -3.50
N LYS A 7 13.93 9.84 -2.91
CA LYS A 7 15.30 9.80 -3.44
C LYS A 7 16.23 9.24 -2.39
N ASP A 8 17.24 8.51 -2.86
CA ASP A 8 18.35 8.07 -2.01
C ASP A 8 19.35 9.22 -1.72
N GLU A 9 20.40 8.89 -0.98
CA GLU A 9 21.46 9.85 -0.62
C GLU A 9 22.19 10.45 -1.83
N GLY A 10 22.20 9.76 -2.96
CA GLY A 10 22.77 10.22 -4.23
C GLY A 10 21.81 11.07 -5.05
N GLY A 11 20.57 11.27 -4.57
CA GLY A 11 19.52 11.96 -5.30
C GLY A 11 18.86 11.10 -6.38
N VAL A 12 19.12 9.79 -6.40
CA VAL A 12 18.50 8.84 -7.31
C VAL A 12 17.10 8.49 -6.81
N GLU A 13 16.12 8.53 -7.70
CA GLU A 13 14.74 8.12 -7.40
C GLU A 13 14.69 6.63 -7.07
N ILE A 14 14.05 6.28 -5.95
CA ILE A 14 13.90 4.90 -5.48
C ILE A 14 12.44 4.58 -5.21
N GLY A 15 12.01 3.40 -5.67
CA GLY A 15 10.69 2.85 -5.39
C GLY A 15 9.51 3.67 -5.90
N ALA A 16 9.73 4.67 -6.75
CA ALA A 16 8.67 5.51 -7.27
C ALA A 16 7.98 4.84 -8.45
N ASP A 17 6.68 4.67 -8.34
CA ASP A 17 5.84 4.41 -9.48
C ASP A 17 5.33 5.73 -10.04
N LYS A 18 5.77 6.06 -11.24
CA LYS A 18 5.37 7.29 -11.93
C LYS A 18 3.91 7.25 -12.43
N THR A 19 3.26 6.10 -12.33
CA THR A 19 1.87 5.90 -12.77
C THR A 19 0.83 6.12 -11.68
N LEU A 20 1.23 6.38 -10.44
CA LEU A 20 0.30 6.59 -9.32
C LEU A 20 -0.45 7.92 -9.37
N GLY A 21 0.07 8.91 -10.08
CA GLY A 21 -0.61 10.15 -10.35
C GLY A 21 -1.40 10.07 -11.65
N VAL A 22 -2.62 10.56 -11.65
CA VAL A 22 -3.44 10.71 -12.86
C VAL A 22 -3.80 12.18 -12.99
N ASP A 23 -3.55 12.72 -14.19
CA ASP A 23 -3.97 14.07 -14.51
C ASP A 23 -5.49 14.18 -14.37
N GLY A 24 -5.90 15.22 -13.69
CA GLY A 24 -7.31 15.55 -13.51
C GLY A 24 -7.79 16.52 -14.55
N ILE A 25 -9.08 16.80 -14.49
CA ILE A 25 -9.73 17.84 -15.29
C ILE A 25 -10.43 18.81 -14.32
N GLU A 26 -10.07 20.06 -14.41
CA GLU A 26 -10.75 21.15 -13.69
C GLU A 26 -11.86 21.74 -14.57
N VAL A 27 -13.09 21.77 -14.06
CA VAL A 27 -14.19 22.46 -14.72
C VAL A 27 -14.05 23.96 -14.45
N THR A 28 -13.70 24.70 -15.46
CA THR A 28 -13.44 26.15 -15.36
C THR A 28 -14.66 27.02 -15.65
N GLY A 29 -15.69 26.41 -16.23
CA GLY A 29 -16.96 27.10 -16.47
C GLY A 29 -18.08 26.14 -16.82
N ALA A 30 -19.19 26.26 -16.13
CA ALA A 30 -20.38 25.43 -16.37
C ALA A 30 -21.25 25.96 -17.53
N GLY A 31 -21.00 27.18 -17.99
CA GLY A 31 -21.81 27.82 -19.02
C GLY A 31 -23.30 27.85 -18.65
N ASP A 32 -24.16 27.46 -19.58
CA ASP A 32 -25.62 27.33 -19.41
C ASP A 32 -26.05 25.91 -18.98
N ALA A 33 -25.12 25.05 -18.64
CA ALA A 33 -25.39 23.66 -18.29
C ALA A 33 -26.35 23.49 -17.10
N PRO A 34 -26.24 24.29 -16.01
CA PRO A 34 -27.16 24.17 -14.88
C PRO A 34 -28.60 24.46 -15.26
N GLU A 35 -28.84 25.56 -16.01
CA GLU A 35 -30.16 25.97 -16.44
C GLU A 35 -30.80 25.01 -17.44
N ARG A 36 -30.00 24.51 -18.38
CA ARG A 36 -30.45 23.53 -19.36
C ARG A 36 -30.79 22.21 -18.69
N LEU A 37 -29.98 21.74 -17.72
CA LEU A 37 -30.24 20.55 -16.96
C LEU A 37 -31.53 20.68 -16.13
N ALA A 38 -31.71 21.78 -15.44
CA ALA A 38 -32.92 22.05 -14.67
C ALA A 38 -34.18 21.99 -15.56
N THR A 39 -34.16 22.68 -16.72
CA THR A 39 -35.26 22.65 -17.69
C THR A 39 -35.53 21.25 -18.22
N ALA A 40 -34.49 20.48 -18.54
CA ALA A 40 -34.64 19.11 -19.03
C ALA A 40 -35.26 18.20 -17.98
N ILE A 41 -34.87 18.33 -16.70
CA ILE A 41 -35.46 17.58 -15.59
C ILE A 41 -36.96 17.92 -15.45
N GLU A 42 -37.33 19.19 -15.45
CA GLU A 42 -38.72 19.63 -15.36
C GLU A 42 -39.57 19.09 -16.52
N GLN A 43 -38.99 18.97 -17.70
CA GLN A 43 -39.67 18.51 -18.91
C GLN A 43 -39.55 17.00 -19.15
N ASN A 44 -38.84 16.29 -18.26
CA ASN A 44 -38.52 14.87 -18.42
C ASN A 44 -37.87 14.52 -19.79
N GLN A 45 -36.92 15.39 -20.19
CA GLN A 45 -36.18 15.26 -21.46
C GLN A 45 -34.69 15.10 -21.23
N SER A 46 -34.01 14.52 -22.21
CA SER A 46 -32.55 14.46 -22.24
C SER A 46 -31.98 15.79 -22.72
N THR A 47 -30.84 16.20 -22.20
CA THR A 47 -30.09 17.37 -22.66
C THR A 47 -28.61 17.09 -22.66
N ASP A 48 -27.92 17.67 -23.65
CA ASP A 48 -26.45 17.72 -23.70
C ASP A 48 -25.98 19.11 -23.35
N SER A 49 -24.93 19.21 -22.58
CA SER A 49 -24.30 20.46 -22.21
C SER A 49 -22.80 20.38 -22.36
N THR A 50 -22.19 21.46 -22.78
CA THR A 50 -20.74 21.57 -22.88
C THR A 50 -20.23 22.40 -21.71
N VAL A 51 -19.24 21.92 -21.02
CA VAL A 51 -18.54 22.66 -19.97
C VAL A 51 -17.13 22.99 -20.42
N ALA A 52 -16.62 24.12 -20.01
CA ALA A 52 -15.23 24.46 -20.22
C ALA A 52 -14.37 23.71 -19.21
N VAL A 53 -13.35 23.03 -19.69
CA VAL A 53 -12.41 22.26 -18.87
C VAL A 53 -10.99 22.73 -19.12
N LYS A 54 -10.14 22.51 -18.13
CA LYS A 54 -8.70 22.71 -18.18
C LYS A 54 -8.02 21.47 -17.61
N ASP A 55 -6.94 21.06 -18.23
CA ASP A 55 -6.10 20.01 -17.68
C ASP A 55 -5.53 20.44 -16.32
N SER A 56 -5.66 19.56 -15.35
CA SER A 56 -5.15 19.73 -13.99
C SER A 56 -4.13 18.62 -13.74
N PRO A 57 -2.86 18.84 -14.09
CA PRO A 57 -1.83 17.84 -13.85
C PRO A 57 -1.70 17.55 -12.35
N TYR A 58 -1.35 16.33 -12.02
CA TYR A 58 -1.08 15.95 -10.64
C TYR A 58 0.19 16.64 -10.12
N ASP A 59 0.19 16.94 -8.85
CA ASP A 59 1.37 17.46 -8.17
C ASP A 59 2.38 16.35 -7.86
N VAL A 60 3.66 16.61 -8.17
CA VAL A 60 4.77 15.74 -7.80
C VAL A 60 5.50 16.36 -6.60
N LYS A 61 5.50 15.65 -5.48
CA LYS A 61 6.33 16.00 -4.33
C LYS A 61 7.55 15.10 -4.28
N GLN A 62 8.71 15.72 -4.17
CA GLN A 62 9.95 15.02 -3.87
C GLN A 62 10.01 14.78 -2.35
N VAL A 63 10.25 13.54 -1.96
CA VAL A 63 10.54 13.19 -0.57
C VAL A 63 12.02 12.89 -0.47
N GLU A 64 12.74 13.73 0.26
CA GLU A 64 14.11 13.40 0.59
C GLU A 64 14.12 12.27 1.60
N VAL A 65 14.83 11.20 1.26
CA VAL A 65 15.07 10.11 2.19
C VAL A 65 16.08 10.61 3.20
N PRO A 66 15.88 10.39 4.50
CA PRO A 66 16.81 10.85 5.50
C PRO A 66 18.24 10.36 5.18
N HIS A 67 19.15 11.29 4.99
CA HIS A 67 20.56 10.98 4.96
C HIS A 67 20.96 10.39 6.33
N ASN A 68 21.74 9.36 6.33
CA ASN A 68 22.21 8.69 7.55
C ASN A 68 21.10 8.04 8.38
N PHE A 69 20.30 7.17 7.76
CA PHE A 69 19.49 6.24 8.55
C PHE A 69 20.41 5.53 9.54
N ASP A 70 20.22 5.80 10.82
CA ASP A 70 21.02 5.23 11.89
C ASP A 70 20.12 4.67 12.99
N THR A 71 20.19 3.37 13.16
CA THR A 71 19.46 2.69 14.25
C THR A 71 19.89 3.19 15.63
N ALA A 72 21.13 3.67 15.78
CA ALA A 72 21.61 4.25 17.04
C ALA A 72 20.90 5.56 17.40
N ASN A 73 20.42 6.31 16.41
CA ASN A 73 19.64 7.52 16.62
C ASN A 73 18.16 7.27 16.97
N GLY A 74 17.73 6.00 16.97
CA GLY A 74 16.35 5.65 17.28
C GLY A 74 15.39 5.86 16.10
N ASP A 75 15.89 5.86 14.86
CA ASP A 75 15.08 6.00 13.67
C ASP A 75 14.07 4.85 13.55
N LYS A 76 12.87 5.18 13.09
CA LYS A 76 11.81 4.20 12.83
C LYS A 76 12.06 3.49 11.51
N TRP A 77 11.88 2.19 11.50
CA TRP A 77 11.93 1.39 10.29
C TRP A 77 11.11 0.11 10.40
N VAL A 78 10.86 -0.52 9.27
CA VAL A 78 10.08 -1.75 9.17
C VAL A 78 10.95 -2.82 8.51
N HIS A 79 10.99 -4.00 9.11
CA HIS A 79 11.58 -5.20 8.53
C HIS A 79 10.48 -6.15 8.09
N VAL A 80 10.46 -6.50 6.82
CA VAL A 80 9.58 -7.51 6.23
C VAL A 80 10.41 -8.76 5.95
N ASP A 81 10.16 -9.81 6.70
CA ASP A 81 10.79 -11.11 6.54
C ASP A 81 9.85 -12.03 5.74
N LEU A 82 10.18 -12.19 4.45
CA LEU A 82 9.38 -13.01 3.54
C LEU A 82 9.42 -14.49 3.90
N THR A 83 10.54 -14.98 4.45
CA THR A 83 10.68 -16.39 4.84
C THR A 83 9.73 -16.76 5.97
N ASN A 84 9.63 -15.88 6.97
CA ASN A 84 8.79 -16.10 8.13
C ASN A 84 7.40 -15.44 8.00
N GLN A 85 7.14 -14.75 6.91
CA GLN A 85 5.89 -14.02 6.65
C GLN A 85 5.52 -13.10 7.81
N THR A 86 6.47 -12.24 8.19
CA THR A 86 6.29 -11.27 9.28
C THR A 86 6.76 -9.88 8.89
N ALA A 87 6.09 -8.87 9.42
CA ALA A 87 6.58 -7.49 9.41
C ALA A 87 6.87 -7.05 10.85
N THR A 88 8.03 -6.48 11.08
CA THR A 88 8.46 -6.01 12.40
C THR A 88 8.77 -4.53 12.34
N ALA A 89 8.10 -3.76 13.18
CA ALA A 89 8.36 -2.34 13.36
C ALA A 89 9.45 -2.15 14.42
N TYR A 90 10.44 -1.33 14.10
CA TYR A 90 11.56 -1.01 14.97
C TYR A 90 11.66 0.49 15.24
N GLN A 91 12.14 0.81 16.42
CA GLN A 91 12.68 2.13 16.74
C GLN A 91 14.15 1.95 17.16
N GLY A 92 15.06 2.41 16.33
CA GLY A 92 16.46 2.06 16.45
C GLY A 92 16.65 0.53 16.33
N THR A 93 17.23 -0.07 17.36
CA THR A 93 17.40 -1.53 17.48
C THR A 93 16.27 -2.22 18.25
N THR A 94 15.34 -1.44 18.81
CA THR A 94 14.27 -1.97 19.66
C THR A 94 13.08 -2.39 18.81
N VAL A 95 12.62 -3.64 18.99
CA VAL A 95 11.36 -4.11 18.43
C VAL A 95 10.21 -3.38 19.13
N VAL A 96 9.39 -2.68 18.35
CA VAL A 96 8.18 -2.00 18.83
C VAL A 96 6.98 -2.93 18.73
N LYS A 97 6.80 -3.53 17.55
CA LYS A 97 5.70 -4.48 17.32
C LYS A 97 6.02 -5.42 16.15
N LYS A 98 5.52 -6.64 16.22
CA LYS A 98 5.65 -7.64 15.17
C LYS A 98 4.27 -8.13 14.73
N PHE A 99 4.12 -8.37 13.43
CA PHE A 99 2.87 -8.73 12.79
C PHE A 99 3.05 -9.95 11.89
N ASN A 100 1.99 -10.74 11.73
CA ASN A 100 1.90 -11.68 10.63
C ASN A 100 1.49 -10.94 9.36
N ILE A 101 1.99 -11.42 8.23
CA ILE A 101 1.68 -10.87 6.92
C ILE A 101 1.35 -11.99 5.91
N ALA A 102 0.82 -11.60 4.76
CA ALA A 102 0.85 -12.41 3.57
C ALA A 102 1.48 -11.60 2.43
N SER A 103 2.65 -12.04 1.99
CA SER A 103 3.37 -11.42 0.87
C SER A 103 2.84 -11.88 -0.49
N GLY A 104 3.46 -11.39 -1.56
CA GLY A 104 3.22 -11.83 -2.92
C GLY A 104 3.44 -13.33 -3.10
N LYS A 105 2.63 -13.96 -3.94
CA LYS A 105 2.70 -15.41 -4.20
C LYS A 105 3.46 -15.73 -5.49
N PRO A 106 4.20 -16.85 -5.55
CA PRO A 106 4.70 -17.37 -6.80
C PRO A 106 3.55 -17.88 -7.67
N THR A 107 3.61 -17.63 -8.97
CA THR A 107 2.65 -18.11 -9.97
C THR A 107 3.38 -18.71 -11.17
N ASP A 108 2.72 -19.65 -11.87
CA ASP A 108 3.31 -20.29 -13.07
C ASP A 108 3.40 -19.30 -14.26
N ALA A 109 2.55 -18.29 -14.30
CA ALA A 109 2.48 -17.31 -15.39
C ALA A 109 3.43 -16.10 -15.23
N GLY A 110 4.17 -16.07 -14.15
CA GLY A 110 5.03 -14.96 -13.76
C GLY A 110 5.05 -14.81 -12.26
N SER A 111 5.97 -14.00 -11.78
CA SER A 111 6.10 -13.78 -10.35
C SER A 111 5.20 -12.64 -9.92
N MET A 112 4.35 -12.91 -8.93
CA MET A 112 3.68 -11.88 -8.13
C MET A 112 4.39 -11.77 -6.77
N LEU A 113 5.67 -12.08 -6.73
CA LEU A 113 6.46 -12.00 -5.51
C LEU A 113 6.62 -10.55 -5.07
N SER A 114 6.72 -10.37 -3.76
CA SER A 114 7.18 -9.09 -3.22
C SER A 114 8.67 -8.93 -3.49
N ASP A 115 9.08 -7.77 -3.93
CA ASP A 115 10.48 -7.44 -4.21
C ASP A 115 11.29 -7.37 -2.91
N THR A 116 12.53 -7.86 -2.96
CA THR A 116 13.49 -7.74 -1.86
C THR A 116 14.37 -6.52 -2.06
N GLY A 117 14.69 -5.83 -0.97
CA GLY A 117 15.53 -4.64 -1.02
C GLY A 117 15.34 -3.71 0.16
N THR A 118 15.91 -2.53 0.03
CA THR A 118 15.70 -1.43 0.95
C THR A 118 14.91 -0.35 0.24
N PHE A 119 13.75 -0.06 0.77
CA PHE A 119 12.78 0.87 0.22
C PHE A 119 12.38 1.91 1.27
N TYR A 120 11.52 2.84 0.88
CA TYR A 120 11.02 3.89 1.76
C TYR A 120 9.54 4.15 1.50
N VAL A 121 8.78 4.39 2.57
CA VAL A 121 7.38 4.81 2.41
C VAL A 121 7.34 6.15 1.71
N TYR A 122 6.73 6.20 0.53
CA TYR A 122 6.70 7.42 -0.29
C TYR A 122 5.29 7.99 -0.49
N LEU A 123 4.25 7.16 -0.30
CA LEU A 123 2.87 7.56 -0.52
C LEU A 123 1.94 6.79 0.41
N LYS A 124 0.90 7.48 0.93
CA LYS A 124 -0.02 6.87 1.89
C LYS A 124 -1.46 7.27 1.62
N TYR A 125 -2.37 6.31 1.77
CA TYR A 125 -3.81 6.53 1.72
C TYR A 125 -4.52 5.80 2.85
N GLU A 126 -5.50 6.46 3.45
CA GLU A 126 -6.38 5.77 4.42
C GLU A 126 -7.25 4.72 3.74
N SER A 127 -7.67 4.99 2.51
CA SER A 127 -8.42 4.04 1.69
C SER A 127 -8.24 4.38 0.21
N GLN A 128 -8.07 3.35 -0.62
CA GLN A 128 -7.97 3.49 -2.07
C GLN A 128 -8.52 2.25 -2.76
N THR A 129 -8.98 2.39 -4.00
CA THR A 129 -9.20 1.25 -4.89
C THR A 129 -7.87 0.81 -5.49
N LEU A 130 -7.45 -0.43 -5.22
CA LEU A 130 -6.29 -1.02 -5.86
C LEU A 130 -6.72 -1.71 -7.15
N VAL A 131 -6.08 -1.33 -8.25
CA VAL A 131 -6.34 -1.90 -9.58
C VAL A 131 -5.04 -2.44 -10.14
N GLY A 132 -5.07 -3.66 -10.66
CA GLY A 132 -3.94 -4.29 -11.33
C GLY A 132 -4.43 -5.35 -12.31
N GLU A 133 -3.50 -6.06 -12.93
CA GLU A 133 -3.84 -7.13 -13.86
C GLU A 133 -4.64 -8.23 -13.14
N GLY A 134 -5.89 -8.42 -13.58
CA GLY A 134 -6.77 -9.43 -13.03
C GLY A 134 -7.45 -9.11 -11.71
N TYR A 135 -7.29 -7.89 -11.15
CA TYR A 135 -8.00 -7.51 -9.94
C TYR A 135 -8.45 -6.04 -9.92
N ASN A 136 -9.55 -5.83 -9.20
CA ASN A 136 -10.06 -4.50 -8.82
C ASN A 136 -10.58 -4.61 -7.38
N GLN A 137 -9.90 -3.94 -6.45
CA GLN A 137 -10.14 -4.07 -5.01
C GLN A 137 -10.47 -2.71 -4.41
N PRO A 138 -11.75 -2.32 -4.43
CA PRO A 138 -12.19 -1.04 -3.89
C PRO A 138 -12.08 -1.03 -2.35
N GLY A 139 -11.83 0.16 -1.79
CA GLY A 139 -11.86 0.38 -0.36
C GLY A 139 -10.76 -0.33 0.43
N THR A 140 -9.62 -0.65 -0.19
CA THR A 140 -8.45 -1.17 0.51
C THR A 140 -7.98 -0.17 1.56
N PRO A 141 -7.88 -0.55 2.85
CA PRO A 141 -7.59 0.39 3.91
C PRO A 141 -6.10 0.46 4.28
N TRP A 142 -5.68 1.63 4.79
CA TRP A 142 -4.41 1.87 5.47
C TRP A 142 -3.18 1.52 4.64
N ILE A 143 -3.09 2.13 3.46
CA ILE A 143 -2.09 1.83 2.45
C ILE A 143 -0.84 2.69 2.67
N SER A 144 0.33 2.05 2.71
CA SER A 144 1.64 2.69 2.73
C SER A 144 2.49 2.10 1.61
N TYR A 145 2.57 2.80 0.48
CA TYR A 145 3.40 2.41 -0.66
C TYR A 145 4.87 2.61 -0.36
N TYR A 146 5.71 1.63 -0.71
CA TYR A 146 7.15 1.67 -0.48
C TYR A 146 7.99 1.31 -1.71
N ASN A 147 7.45 0.55 -2.69
CA ASN A 147 8.16 0.15 -3.90
C ASN A 147 7.19 0.04 -5.08
N GLY A 148 7.27 0.95 -6.05
CA GLY A 148 6.37 0.95 -7.20
C GLY A 148 4.90 0.81 -6.78
N GLY A 149 4.22 -0.24 -7.22
CA GLY A 149 2.87 -0.58 -6.79
C GLY A 149 2.77 -1.38 -5.50
N GLU A 150 3.88 -1.74 -4.87
CA GLU A 150 3.87 -2.52 -3.63
C GLU A 150 3.63 -1.65 -2.39
N ALA A 151 2.78 -2.13 -1.50
CA ALA A 151 2.39 -1.43 -0.29
C ALA A 151 2.17 -2.39 0.88
N LEU A 152 2.33 -1.85 2.10
CA LEU A 152 1.75 -2.44 3.30
C LEU A 152 0.30 -1.96 3.39
N HIS A 153 -0.68 -2.87 3.51
CA HIS A 153 -2.08 -2.47 3.60
C HIS A 153 -2.98 -3.52 4.27
N GLY A 154 -4.17 -3.10 4.68
CA GLY A 154 -5.15 -3.97 5.30
C GLY A 154 -5.96 -4.81 4.31
N VAL A 155 -6.38 -6.00 4.73
CA VAL A 155 -7.25 -6.89 3.96
C VAL A 155 -8.56 -7.16 4.70
N PRO A 156 -9.64 -6.43 4.39
CA PRO A 156 -10.91 -6.62 5.05
C PRO A 156 -11.60 -7.92 4.61
N ALA A 157 -12.08 -8.71 5.58
CA ALA A 157 -12.67 -10.03 5.35
C ALA A 157 -13.90 -9.99 4.42
N TYR A 158 -14.71 -8.95 4.53
CA TYR A 158 -15.93 -8.81 3.75
C TYR A 158 -15.69 -8.55 2.25
N MET A 159 -14.46 -8.17 1.88
CA MET A 159 -14.11 -7.85 0.50
C MET A 159 -13.15 -8.86 -0.12
N TRP A 160 -12.35 -9.53 0.70
CA TRP A 160 -11.17 -10.27 0.25
C TRP A 160 -11.22 -11.77 0.59
N GLY A 161 -12.39 -12.28 0.99
CA GLY A 161 -12.61 -13.70 1.21
C GLY A 161 -11.62 -14.31 2.21
N GLU A 162 -10.72 -15.16 1.73
CA GLU A 162 -9.76 -15.89 2.57
C GLU A 162 -8.48 -15.12 2.90
N HIS A 163 -8.23 -13.96 2.32
CA HIS A 163 -6.99 -13.22 2.53
C HIS A 163 -6.65 -12.91 3.99
N PRO A 164 -7.60 -12.56 4.87
CA PRO A 164 -7.30 -12.41 6.29
C PRO A 164 -6.80 -13.69 6.95
N ILE A 165 -7.28 -14.86 6.49
CA ILE A 165 -6.81 -16.17 6.98
C ILE A 165 -5.38 -16.41 6.51
N TYR A 166 -5.03 -16.04 5.27
CA TYR A 166 -3.67 -16.13 4.77
C TYR A 166 -2.72 -15.28 5.60
N VAL A 167 -3.10 -14.06 5.95
CA VAL A 167 -2.32 -13.21 6.86
C VAL A 167 -2.13 -13.89 8.20
N GLN A 168 -3.19 -14.42 8.82
CA GLN A 168 -3.09 -15.10 10.10
C GLN A 168 -2.15 -16.32 10.06
N GLN A 169 -2.14 -17.03 8.95
CA GLN A 169 -1.36 -18.24 8.75
C GLN A 169 0.00 -18.00 8.12
N GLY A 170 0.34 -16.75 7.76
CA GLY A 170 1.57 -16.44 7.07
C GLY A 170 1.67 -17.12 5.70
N ILE A 171 0.57 -17.17 4.96
CA ILE A 171 0.51 -17.80 3.64
C ILE A 171 0.63 -16.72 2.57
N PRO A 172 1.66 -16.76 1.69
CA PRO A 172 1.74 -15.83 0.56
C PRO A 172 0.50 -15.91 -0.32
N GLY A 173 -0.10 -14.77 -0.63
CA GLY A 173 -1.37 -14.75 -1.36
C GLY A 173 -1.67 -13.46 -2.11
N SER A 174 -0.81 -12.45 -2.02
CA SER A 174 -0.99 -11.15 -2.68
C SER A 174 -0.42 -11.14 -4.10
N HIS A 175 -0.55 -10.00 -4.76
CA HIS A 175 0.05 -9.69 -6.07
C HIS A 175 1.34 -8.85 -5.94
N GLY A 176 2.06 -8.98 -4.82
CA GLY A 176 3.29 -8.25 -4.50
C GLY A 176 3.19 -7.43 -3.21
N CYS A 177 2.03 -6.90 -2.89
CA CYS A 177 1.81 -6.15 -1.65
C CYS A 177 2.01 -7.00 -0.38
N ILE A 178 2.28 -6.33 0.72
CA ILE A 178 2.34 -6.92 2.05
C ILE A 178 0.98 -6.76 2.72
N ASN A 179 0.19 -7.82 2.65
CA ASN A 179 -1.14 -7.90 3.25
C ASN A 179 -1.06 -8.03 4.76
N MET A 180 -1.85 -7.24 5.47
CA MET A 180 -1.93 -7.22 6.93
C MET A 180 -3.39 -7.33 7.39
N GLN A 181 -3.63 -7.75 8.64
CA GLN A 181 -4.95 -7.56 9.25
C GLN A 181 -5.27 -6.06 9.32
N VAL A 182 -6.55 -5.69 9.19
CA VAL A 182 -6.96 -4.27 9.10
C VAL A 182 -6.46 -3.45 10.29
N ALA A 183 -6.57 -4.00 11.50
CA ALA A 183 -6.10 -3.32 12.72
C ALA A 183 -4.57 -3.15 12.75
N ASP A 184 -3.84 -4.15 12.27
CA ASP A 184 -2.38 -4.13 12.20
C ASP A 184 -1.89 -3.16 11.12
N ALA A 185 -2.57 -3.14 9.98
CA ALA A 185 -2.30 -2.18 8.91
C ALA A 185 -2.56 -0.74 9.38
N LYS A 186 -3.63 -0.51 10.16
CA LYS A 186 -3.89 0.81 10.78
C LYS A 186 -2.74 1.23 11.69
N TRP A 187 -2.31 0.33 12.56
CA TRP A 187 -1.19 0.60 13.45
C TRP A 187 0.10 0.88 12.67
N MET A 188 0.40 0.06 11.66
CA MET A 188 1.58 0.24 10.80
C MET A 188 1.51 1.56 10.03
N TYR A 189 0.33 1.90 9.53
CA TYR A 189 0.08 3.17 8.87
C TYR A 189 0.41 4.36 9.77
N ASP A 190 -0.04 4.34 11.02
CA ASP A 190 0.25 5.41 11.97
C ASP A 190 1.73 5.46 12.37
N PHE A 191 2.39 4.30 12.44
CA PHE A 191 3.80 4.18 12.80
C PHE A 191 4.74 4.62 11.67
N ALA A 192 4.52 4.11 10.46
CA ALA A 192 5.38 4.33 9.30
C ALA A 192 4.96 5.61 8.56
N THR A 193 5.63 6.70 8.85
CA THR A 193 5.45 7.98 8.13
C THR A 193 6.15 7.94 6.77
N ILE A 194 5.85 8.93 5.90
CA ILE A 194 6.60 9.10 4.65
C ILE A 194 8.08 9.29 5.00
N GLY A 195 8.95 8.60 4.25
CA GLY A 195 10.39 8.52 4.52
C GLY A 195 10.80 7.38 5.46
N THR A 196 9.84 6.66 6.08
CA THR A 196 10.17 5.48 6.90
C THR A 196 10.79 4.40 6.04
N ARG A 197 11.96 3.90 6.45
CA ARG A 197 12.68 2.82 5.77
C ARG A 197 11.92 1.50 5.90
N VAL A 198 11.83 0.76 4.79
CA VAL A 198 11.26 -0.60 4.72
C VAL A 198 12.32 -1.52 4.14
N VAL A 199 12.78 -2.48 4.92
CA VAL A 199 13.72 -3.51 4.48
C VAL A 199 12.93 -4.78 4.25
N VAL A 200 12.97 -5.30 3.02
CA VAL A 200 12.30 -6.55 2.63
C VAL A 200 13.38 -7.56 2.28
N ASP A 201 13.41 -8.68 2.97
CA ASP A 201 14.36 -9.75 2.71
C ASP A 201 13.76 -11.15 2.91
N GLY A 202 14.61 -12.16 2.70
CA GLY A 202 14.21 -13.55 2.80
C GLY A 202 13.70 -14.13 1.49
N THR A 203 13.11 -15.31 1.56
CA THR A 203 12.58 -16.04 0.41
C THR A 203 11.12 -16.37 0.64
N THR A 204 10.26 -15.93 -0.25
CA THR A 204 8.83 -16.26 -0.18
C THR A 204 8.62 -17.75 -0.28
N PRO A 205 7.91 -18.37 0.66
CA PRO A 205 7.62 -19.79 0.62
C PRO A 205 6.74 -20.17 -0.58
N THR A 206 7.05 -21.28 -1.20
CA THR A 206 6.35 -21.78 -2.39
C THR A 206 5.14 -22.66 -2.08
N SER A 207 4.98 -23.08 -0.82
CA SER A 207 3.86 -23.93 -0.39
C SER A 207 3.19 -23.36 0.86
N GLY A 208 1.87 -23.39 0.88
CA GLY A 208 1.02 -22.74 1.88
C GLY A 208 1.11 -23.26 3.32
N HIS A 209 1.98 -24.19 3.64
CA HIS A 209 2.11 -24.72 5.01
C HIS A 209 3.45 -24.43 5.68
N ALA A 210 4.32 -23.71 5.04
CA ALA A 210 5.70 -23.57 5.50
C ALA A 210 5.91 -22.55 6.60
N LEU A 211 4.85 -22.03 7.28
CA LEU A 211 5.07 -20.63 7.37
C LEU A 211 4.98 -20.10 8.75
N ARG A 212 4.77 -21.00 9.67
CA ARG A 212 4.97 -20.67 11.07
C ARG A 212 6.46 -20.61 11.36
N PRO A 213 6.93 -19.53 11.99
CA PRO A 213 8.28 -19.53 12.55
C PRO A 213 8.49 -20.78 13.41
N ALA A 214 9.65 -21.39 13.30
CA ALA A 214 9.98 -22.54 14.13
C ALA A 214 9.80 -22.16 15.61
N GLY A 215 9.00 -22.94 16.33
CA GLY A 215 8.68 -22.67 17.73
C GLY A 215 7.48 -21.75 17.97
N ALA A 216 6.81 -21.24 16.96
CA ALA A 216 5.56 -20.50 17.14
C ALA A 216 4.44 -21.50 17.46
N ASP A 217 3.84 -21.34 18.63
CA ASP A 217 2.60 -22.04 18.99
C ASP A 217 1.39 -21.38 18.34
N ALA A 218 0.20 -21.95 18.57
CA ALA A 218 -1.04 -21.41 18.02
C ALA A 218 -1.35 -20.00 18.49
N THR A 219 -0.84 -19.59 19.63
CA THR A 219 -1.05 -18.27 20.19
C THR A 219 -0.05 -17.25 19.64
N GLY A 220 1.17 -17.67 19.35
CA GLY A 220 2.20 -16.84 18.74
C GLY A 220 1.81 -16.35 17.33
N TRP A 221 0.98 -17.10 16.64
CA TRP A 221 0.45 -16.73 15.35
C TRP A 221 -0.78 -15.84 15.38
N GLN A 222 -1.33 -15.66 16.52
CA GLN A 222 -2.42 -14.69 16.72
C GLN A 222 -1.90 -13.27 16.94
N GLY A 223 -0.56 -13.09 16.87
CA GLY A 223 0.19 -11.86 17.07
C GLY A 223 -0.63 -10.62 16.86
N GLY A 224 -0.53 -9.96 15.78
CA GLY A 224 -1.18 -8.69 15.57
C GLY A 224 -2.69 -8.60 15.75
N ASN A 225 -3.39 -9.71 15.98
CA ASN A 225 -4.85 -9.71 16.16
C ASN A 225 -5.30 -9.70 17.62
N ALA A 226 -4.39 -9.75 18.55
CA ALA A 226 -4.74 -9.60 19.95
C ALA A 226 -4.89 -8.12 20.28
N SER A 227 -6.13 -7.64 20.20
CA SER A 227 -6.70 -6.34 20.69
C SER A 227 -5.96 -5.10 20.29
#